data_8b7fe8f7dad415da957337450fb2e16c
#
_entry.id   8b7fe8f7dad415da957337450fb2e16c
#
_cell.length_a   1.000
_cell.length_b   1.000
_cell.length_c   1.000
_cell.angle_alpha   90.00
_cell.angle_beta   90.00
_cell.angle_gamma   90.00
#
_symmetry.space_group_name_H-M   'P 1'
#
loop_
_entity.id
_entity.type
_entity.pdbx_description
1 polymer ?
#
loop_
_entity_poly.entity_id
_entity_poly.type
_entity_poly.pdbx_seq_one_letter_code
_entity_poly.pdbx_strand_id
1 'polypeptide(L)'
;INSNDEFEPVADIKVSYSKLHATTIGGEIIPTLIDELPLLAAVASLAEGKTIIKYAAELKVKESNRIKVMCEELSKLGVNVVETEDGMEIEGTNKLLGNVTISTHDDHRIAMTFAILGLISEGEIKLDNKACVEISYPEFFDDLRKVNI
;
A
#
# COMPACT_ATOMS: atom_id res chain seq x y z
N ILE A 1 12.99 -20.34 8.86
CA ILE A 1 13.93 -19.86 7.83
C ILE A 1 15.04 -20.90 7.76
N ASN A 2 15.09 -21.65 6.68
CA ASN A 2 16.23 -22.56 6.42
C ASN A 2 17.32 -21.72 5.75
N SER A 3 18.34 -21.32 6.51
CA SER A 3 19.49 -20.61 5.97
C SER A 3 20.47 -21.61 5.34
N ASN A 4 20.39 -21.80 4.04
CA ASN A 4 21.51 -22.29 3.25
C ASN A 4 22.24 -21.05 2.72
N ASP A 5 23.44 -20.81 3.20
CA ASP A 5 24.22 -19.57 3.01
C ASP A 5 24.70 -19.30 1.56
N GLU A 6 24.27 -20.05 0.58
CA GLU A 6 24.72 -19.90 -0.83
C GLU A 6 23.65 -19.33 -1.79
N PHE A 7 22.39 -19.18 -1.36
CA PHE A 7 21.28 -18.70 -2.20
C PHE A 7 20.34 -17.79 -1.40
N GLU A 8 19.50 -17.03 -2.12
CA GLU A 8 18.47 -16.24 -1.49
C GLU A 8 17.58 -17.12 -0.58
N PRO A 9 17.18 -16.61 0.61
CA PRO A 9 16.41 -17.40 1.56
C PRO A 9 15.04 -17.77 0.98
N VAL A 10 14.66 -19.03 1.10
CA VAL A 10 13.33 -19.55 0.72
C VAL A 10 12.56 -19.87 2.00
N ALA A 11 11.30 -19.47 2.07
CA ALA A 11 10.47 -19.72 3.23
C ALA A 11 9.00 -20.01 2.86
N ASP A 12 8.35 -20.81 3.69
CA ASP A 12 6.90 -20.92 3.69
C ASP A 12 6.32 -19.82 4.57
N ILE A 13 5.34 -19.06 4.04
CA ILE A 13 4.69 -17.96 4.76
C ILE A 13 3.28 -18.37 5.11
N LYS A 14 2.96 -18.38 6.42
CA LYS A 14 1.61 -18.55 6.92
C LYS A 14 1.03 -17.19 7.32
N VAL A 15 -0.07 -16.79 6.68
CA VAL A 15 -0.80 -15.57 7.01
C VAL A 15 -2.10 -15.95 7.71
N SER A 16 -2.41 -15.27 8.81
CA SER A 16 -3.66 -15.45 9.56
C SER A 16 -4.28 -14.10 9.87
N TYR A 17 -5.59 -14.03 9.84
CA TYR A 17 -6.31 -12.81 10.23
C TYR A 17 -5.94 -12.39 11.66
N SER A 18 -5.74 -11.09 11.85
CA SER A 18 -5.63 -10.45 13.16
C SER A 18 -6.20 -9.04 13.13
N LYS A 19 -6.61 -8.51 14.28
CA LYS A 19 -6.86 -7.08 14.41
C LYS A 19 -5.54 -6.33 14.26
N LEU A 20 -5.57 -5.32 13.39
CA LEU A 20 -4.42 -4.46 13.17
C LEU A 20 -4.46 -3.27 14.12
N HIS A 21 -3.31 -2.92 14.66
CA HIS A 21 -3.14 -1.76 15.53
C HIS A 21 -2.11 -0.81 14.93
N ALA A 22 -2.36 0.46 15.12
CA ALA A 22 -1.50 1.53 14.65
C ALA A 22 -0.09 1.42 15.27
N THR A 23 0.90 1.85 14.51
CA THR A 23 2.31 1.83 14.91
C THR A 23 3.08 2.99 14.28
N THR A 24 4.33 3.17 14.70
CA THR A 24 5.26 4.06 14.00
C THR A 24 6.22 3.24 13.16
N ILE A 25 6.26 3.53 11.85
CA ILE A 25 7.18 2.94 10.89
C ILE A 25 8.21 4.01 10.53
N GLY A 26 9.48 3.76 10.81
CA GLY A 26 10.53 4.76 10.59
C GLY A 26 11.91 4.28 11.00
N GLY A 27 12.94 5.10 10.75
CA GLY A 27 14.32 4.79 11.08
C GLY A 27 14.98 3.83 10.09
N GLU A 28 15.87 2.98 10.58
CA GLU A 28 16.74 2.11 9.75
C GLU A 28 15.98 1.07 8.92
N ILE A 29 14.72 0.80 9.22
CA ILE A 29 13.91 -0.15 8.45
C ILE A 29 13.39 0.45 7.14
N ILE A 30 13.30 1.77 7.02
CA ILE A 30 12.70 2.44 5.84
C ILE A 30 13.36 2.03 4.52
N PRO A 31 14.69 2.00 4.37
CA PRO A 31 15.31 1.57 3.12
C PRO A 31 14.92 0.17 2.67
N THR A 32 14.69 -0.74 3.61
CA THR A 32 14.29 -2.13 3.31
C THR A 32 12.80 -2.28 2.98
N LEU A 33 12.00 -1.29 3.35
CA LEU A 33 10.54 -1.26 3.14
C LEU A 33 10.11 -0.24 2.08
N ILE A 34 11.04 0.47 1.47
CA ILE A 34 10.73 1.67 0.68
C ILE A 34 9.70 1.42 -0.42
N ASP A 35 9.77 0.27 -1.04
CA ASP A 35 8.85 -0.10 -2.13
C ASP A 35 7.53 -0.69 -1.63
N GLU A 36 7.47 -1.18 -0.40
CA GLU A 36 6.29 -1.72 0.25
C GLU A 36 5.50 -0.67 1.05
N LEU A 37 6.08 0.51 1.27
CA LEU A 37 5.42 1.57 2.06
C LEU A 37 4.04 1.98 1.54
N PRO A 38 3.75 2.02 0.22
CA PRO A 38 2.38 2.25 -0.27
C PRO A 38 1.39 1.21 0.25
N LEU A 39 1.76 -0.08 0.20
CA LEU A 39 0.92 -1.16 0.70
C LEU A 39 0.79 -1.11 2.23
N LEU A 40 1.86 -0.77 2.96
CA LEU A 40 1.80 -0.58 4.41
C LEU A 40 0.90 0.60 4.80
N ALA A 41 0.91 1.69 4.03
CA ALA A 41 -0.02 2.81 4.22
C ALA A 41 -1.49 2.39 4.01
N ALA A 42 -1.74 1.54 2.99
CA ALA A 42 -3.06 0.95 2.76
C ALA A 42 -3.49 0.06 3.95
N VAL A 43 -2.61 -0.79 4.47
CA VAL A 43 -2.87 -1.61 5.65
C VAL A 43 -3.10 -0.74 6.88
N ALA A 44 -2.34 0.34 7.04
CA ALA A 44 -2.50 1.30 8.13
C ALA A 44 -3.87 1.99 8.13
N SER A 45 -4.48 2.18 6.96
CA SER A 45 -5.83 2.75 6.86
C SER A 45 -6.92 1.87 7.49
N LEU A 46 -6.60 0.62 7.79
CA LEU A 46 -7.50 -0.37 8.44
C LEU A 46 -7.09 -0.67 9.88
N ALA A 47 -5.98 -0.12 10.37
CA ALA A 47 -5.47 -0.37 11.70
C ALA A 47 -6.18 0.52 12.74
N GLU A 48 -6.49 0.00 13.91
CA GLU A 48 -7.06 0.78 15.00
C GLU A 48 -6.05 1.80 15.54
N GLY A 49 -6.37 3.09 15.45
CA GLY A 49 -5.53 4.20 15.90
C GLY A 49 -4.81 4.93 14.76
N LYS A 50 -3.76 5.68 15.10
CA LYS A 50 -2.99 6.51 14.17
C LYS A 50 -1.62 5.90 13.88
N THR A 51 -1.39 5.48 12.65
CA THR A 51 -0.08 5.04 12.17
C THR A 51 0.73 6.24 11.66
N ILE A 52 2.01 6.28 11.99
CA ILE A 52 2.95 7.32 11.55
C ILE A 52 4.03 6.66 10.72
N ILE A 53 4.18 7.09 9.46
CA ILE A 53 5.31 6.75 8.59
C ILE A 53 6.21 7.97 8.52
N LYS A 54 7.49 7.81 8.83
CA LYS A 54 8.49 8.90 8.86
C LYS A 54 9.86 8.44 8.36
N TYR A 55 10.72 9.39 8.01
CA TYR A 55 12.03 9.16 7.38
C TYR A 55 11.94 8.51 6.01
N ALA A 56 10.82 8.70 5.31
CA ALA A 56 10.50 8.10 4.02
C ALA A 56 10.56 9.13 2.86
N ALA A 57 11.35 10.21 3.02
CA ALA A 57 11.45 11.29 2.02
C ALA A 57 11.82 10.79 0.62
N GLU A 58 12.53 9.66 0.51
CA GLU A 58 12.88 9.03 -0.77
C GLU A 58 11.66 8.66 -1.60
N LEU A 59 10.50 8.40 -0.98
CA LEU A 59 9.24 8.14 -1.70
C LEU A 59 8.79 9.32 -2.58
N LYS A 60 9.27 10.53 -2.32
CA LYS A 60 8.91 11.73 -3.10
C LYS A 60 9.55 11.77 -4.49
N VAL A 61 10.60 10.97 -4.71
CA VAL A 61 11.42 10.95 -5.93
C VAL A 61 11.43 9.58 -6.63
N LYS A 62 10.44 8.73 -6.34
CA LYS A 62 10.21 7.46 -7.06
C LYS A 62 9.49 7.72 -8.40
N GLU A 63 8.82 6.74 -8.98
CA GLU A 63 8.05 6.86 -10.24
C GLU A 63 7.00 7.97 -10.15
N SER A 64 6.48 8.18 -8.95
CA SER A 64 5.61 9.28 -8.56
C SER A 64 6.06 9.85 -7.20
N ASN A 65 5.51 11.00 -6.79
CA ASN A 65 5.61 11.39 -5.38
C ASN A 65 4.64 10.52 -4.58
N ARG A 66 5.09 9.31 -4.21
CA ARG A 66 4.26 8.29 -3.55
C ARG A 66 3.63 8.77 -2.24
N ILE A 67 4.30 9.64 -1.47
CA ILE A 67 3.73 10.21 -0.24
C ILE A 67 2.49 11.03 -0.59
N LYS A 68 2.64 11.98 -1.50
CA LYS A 68 1.54 12.86 -1.92
C LYS A 68 0.39 12.06 -2.54
N VAL A 69 0.71 11.17 -3.48
CA VAL A 69 -0.29 10.35 -4.18
C VAL A 69 -1.05 9.47 -3.18
N MET A 70 -0.36 8.79 -2.25
CA MET A 70 -1.03 7.99 -1.23
C MET A 70 -1.97 8.82 -0.36
N CYS A 71 -1.55 10.03 0.06
CA CYS A 71 -2.41 10.91 0.85
C CYS A 71 -3.65 11.35 0.07
N GLU A 72 -3.48 11.77 -1.18
CA GLU A 72 -4.58 12.21 -2.05
C GLU A 72 -5.57 11.07 -2.32
N GLU A 73 -5.06 9.90 -2.69
CA GLU A 73 -5.91 8.79 -3.11
C GLU A 73 -6.58 8.07 -1.92
N LEU A 74 -5.90 7.90 -0.76
CA LEU A 74 -6.52 7.39 0.46
C LEU A 74 -7.63 8.33 0.98
N SER A 75 -7.45 9.64 0.84
CA SER A 75 -8.49 10.61 1.22
C SER A 75 -9.78 10.44 0.42
N LYS A 76 -9.72 10.04 -0.87
CA LYS A 76 -10.92 9.73 -1.68
C LYS A 76 -11.69 8.54 -1.12
N LEU A 77 -11.01 7.61 -0.43
CA LEU A 77 -11.63 6.46 0.24
C LEU A 77 -12.17 6.80 1.64
N GLY A 78 -12.13 8.07 2.04
CA GLY A 78 -12.60 8.53 3.35
C GLY A 78 -11.61 8.32 4.49
N VAL A 79 -10.35 7.99 4.20
CA VAL A 79 -9.29 7.87 5.19
C VAL A 79 -8.80 9.24 5.61
N ASN A 80 -8.69 9.49 6.91
CA ASN A 80 -8.03 10.68 7.43
C ASN A 80 -6.51 10.49 7.38
N VAL A 81 -5.88 11.12 6.40
CA VAL A 81 -4.44 11.02 6.16
C VAL A 81 -3.85 12.40 5.96
N VAL A 82 -2.68 12.62 6.52
CA VAL A 82 -1.96 13.91 6.47
C VAL A 82 -0.54 13.66 5.97
N GLU A 83 -0.16 14.36 4.90
CA GLU A 83 1.22 14.39 4.43
C GLU A 83 2.09 15.14 5.45
N THR A 84 3.27 14.60 5.75
CA THR A 84 4.30 15.25 6.55
C THR A 84 5.52 15.57 5.70
N GLU A 85 6.53 16.22 6.29
CA GLU A 85 7.73 16.60 5.55
C GLU A 85 8.44 15.39 4.92
N ASP A 86 8.47 14.25 5.61
CA ASP A 86 9.22 13.05 5.22
C ASP A 86 8.39 11.76 5.26
N GLY A 87 7.04 11.87 5.29
CA GLY A 87 6.16 10.71 5.40
C GLY A 87 4.69 11.08 5.46
N MET A 88 3.92 10.35 6.28
CA MET A 88 2.50 10.59 6.45
C MET A 88 1.98 10.06 7.80
N GLU A 89 0.89 10.67 8.27
CA GLU A 89 0.09 10.17 9.39
C GLU A 89 -1.24 9.65 8.86
N ILE A 90 -1.63 8.45 9.27
CA ILE A 90 -2.81 7.75 8.77
C ILE A 90 -3.66 7.33 9.96
N GLU A 91 -4.87 7.83 10.05
CA GLU A 91 -5.85 7.38 11.04
C GLU A 91 -6.72 6.27 10.46
N GLY A 92 -6.71 5.11 11.11
CA GLY A 92 -7.43 3.95 10.61
C GLY A 92 -8.94 4.14 10.64
N THR A 93 -9.61 3.54 9.66
CA THR A 93 -11.06 3.57 9.52
C THR A 93 -11.63 2.15 9.48
N ASN A 94 -12.87 2.00 9.94
CA ASN A 94 -13.61 0.74 9.84
C ASN A 94 -14.26 0.52 8.46
N LYS A 95 -14.16 1.54 7.58
CA LYS A 95 -14.90 1.55 6.33
C LYS A 95 -14.12 2.33 5.27
N LEU A 96 -13.87 1.71 4.15
CA LEU A 96 -13.31 2.36 2.96
C LEU A 96 -14.43 2.65 1.97
N LEU A 97 -14.55 3.90 1.56
CA LEU A 97 -15.50 4.31 0.53
C LEU A 97 -15.05 3.80 -0.84
N GLY A 98 -16.01 3.57 -1.73
CA GLY A 98 -15.75 3.24 -3.13
C GLY A 98 -16.44 4.22 -4.08
N ASN A 99 -16.69 3.78 -5.32
CA ASN A 99 -17.23 4.59 -6.41
C ASN A 99 -16.33 5.79 -6.75
N VAL A 100 -15.02 5.55 -6.71
CA VAL A 100 -13.98 6.54 -6.98
C VAL A 100 -13.04 6.08 -8.08
N THR A 101 -12.41 7.05 -8.75
CA THR A 101 -11.31 6.79 -9.68
C THR A 101 -10.01 7.22 -9.02
N ILE A 102 -9.08 6.28 -8.95
CA ILE A 102 -7.72 6.46 -8.43
C ILE A 102 -6.82 6.90 -9.57
N SER A 103 -6.06 7.95 -9.35
CA SER A 103 -4.98 8.36 -10.24
C SER A 103 -3.70 7.61 -9.88
N THR A 104 -3.29 6.73 -10.78
CA THR A 104 -2.12 5.87 -10.55
C THR A 104 -0.80 6.59 -10.81
N HIS A 105 -0.81 7.71 -11.54
CA HIS A 105 0.39 8.41 -11.99
C HIS A 105 1.40 7.50 -12.70
N ASP A 106 0.90 6.48 -13.41
CA ASP A 106 1.69 5.42 -14.06
C ASP A 106 2.60 4.63 -13.09
N ASP A 107 2.37 4.75 -11.79
CA ASP A 107 3.09 4.03 -10.76
C ASP A 107 2.40 2.70 -10.45
N HIS A 108 3.07 1.60 -10.83
CA HIS A 108 2.57 0.25 -10.66
C HIS A 108 2.30 -0.13 -9.19
N ARG A 109 3.07 0.41 -8.24
CA ARG A 109 2.87 0.14 -6.81
C ARG A 109 1.63 0.83 -6.27
N ILE A 110 1.35 2.05 -6.73
CA ILE A 110 0.09 2.74 -6.43
C ILE A 110 -1.08 1.95 -7.02
N ALA A 111 -1.00 1.58 -8.29
CA ALA A 111 -2.05 0.82 -8.97
C ALA A 111 -2.37 -0.50 -8.25
N MET A 112 -1.35 -1.30 -7.91
CA MET A 112 -1.54 -2.57 -7.19
C MET A 112 -2.09 -2.36 -5.78
N THR A 113 -1.61 -1.36 -5.05
CA THR A 113 -2.08 -1.04 -3.69
C THR A 113 -3.59 -0.74 -3.69
N PHE A 114 -4.06 0.13 -4.58
CA PHE A 114 -5.48 0.48 -4.63
C PHE A 114 -6.35 -0.61 -5.25
N ALA A 115 -5.79 -1.48 -6.11
CA ALA A 115 -6.49 -2.68 -6.57
C ALA A 115 -6.81 -3.63 -5.40
N ILE A 116 -5.86 -3.80 -4.46
CA ILE A 116 -6.07 -4.60 -3.24
C ILE A 116 -7.12 -3.95 -2.34
N LEU A 117 -7.05 -2.63 -2.12
CA LEU A 117 -8.08 -1.93 -1.34
C LEU A 117 -9.48 -2.04 -1.98
N GLY A 118 -9.54 -2.16 -3.29
CA GLY A 118 -10.79 -2.39 -4.02
C GLY A 118 -11.51 -3.69 -3.65
N LEU A 119 -10.81 -4.69 -3.10
CA LEU A 119 -11.43 -5.94 -2.65
C LEU A 119 -12.27 -5.77 -1.38
N ILE A 120 -12.03 -4.71 -0.62
CA ILE A 120 -12.61 -4.50 0.72
C ILE A 120 -13.32 -3.15 0.85
N SER A 121 -13.34 -2.33 -0.20
CA SER A 121 -14.04 -1.04 -0.22
C SER A 121 -15.54 -1.22 -0.42
N GLU A 122 -16.34 -0.27 0.09
CA GLU A 122 -17.78 -0.20 -0.17
C GLU A 122 -18.06 0.48 -1.52
N GLY A 123 -17.99 -0.30 -2.60
CA GLY A 123 -18.19 0.16 -3.97
C GLY A 123 -16.93 0.02 -4.82
N GLU A 124 -17.07 0.30 -6.09
CA GLU A 124 -16.00 0.07 -7.07
C GLU A 124 -14.85 1.07 -6.92
N ILE A 125 -13.63 0.58 -6.96
CA ILE A 125 -12.42 1.39 -7.18
C ILE A 125 -12.00 1.21 -8.64
N LYS A 126 -11.97 2.30 -9.41
CA LYS A 126 -11.44 2.32 -10.76
C LYS A 126 -10.02 2.87 -10.75
N LEU A 127 -9.13 2.25 -11.51
CA LEU A 127 -7.78 2.78 -11.76
C LEU A 127 -7.78 3.46 -13.12
N ASP A 128 -7.22 4.66 -13.21
CA ASP A 128 -7.10 5.40 -14.48
C ASP A 128 -6.18 4.69 -15.47
N ASN A 129 -5.10 4.06 -14.99
CA ASN A 129 -4.20 3.25 -15.80
C ASN A 129 -3.85 1.93 -15.10
N LYS A 130 -4.44 0.82 -15.58
CA LYS A 130 -4.10 -0.53 -15.10
C LYS A 130 -2.85 -1.10 -15.76
N ALA A 131 -2.53 -0.64 -16.97
CA ALA A 131 -1.43 -1.20 -17.77
C ALA A 131 -0.05 -0.91 -17.16
N CYS A 132 0.09 0.11 -16.31
CA CYS A 132 1.36 0.39 -15.64
C CYS A 132 1.85 -0.78 -14.76
N VAL A 133 0.96 -1.67 -14.32
CA VAL A 133 1.31 -2.86 -13.52
C VAL A 133 2.11 -3.88 -14.33
N GLU A 134 1.92 -3.95 -15.65
CA GLU A 134 2.61 -4.89 -16.54
C GLU A 134 4.13 -4.73 -16.53
N ILE A 135 4.63 -3.56 -16.13
CA ILE A 135 6.06 -3.26 -16.03
C ILE A 135 6.77 -4.18 -15.02
N SER A 136 6.09 -4.51 -13.91
CA SER A 136 6.70 -5.26 -12.80
C SER A 136 5.99 -6.58 -12.48
N TYR A 137 4.70 -6.69 -12.75
CA TYR A 137 3.89 -7.87 -12.44
C TYR A 137 2.76 -8.07 -13.46
N PRO A 138 3.07 -8.58 -14.67
CA PRO A 138 2.08 -8.75 -15.75
C PRO A 138 0.85 -9.57 -15.36
N GLU A 139 1.02 -10.61 -14.53
CA GLU A 139 -0.04 -11.52 -14.10
C GLU A 139 -0.82 -11.03 -12.86
N PHE A 140 -0.52 -9.85 -12.32
CA PHE A 140 -1.09 -9.36 -11.05
C PHE A 140 -2.61 -9.44 -11.00
N PHE A 141 -3.32 -8.93 -12.00
CA PHE A 141 -4.78 -8.94 -12.01
C PHE A 141 -5.37 -10.34 -12.20
N ASP A 142 -4.66 -11.25 -12.86
CA ASP A 142 -5.06 -12.65 -12.98
C ASP A 142 -4.92 -13.36 -11.64
N ASP A 143 -3.84 -13.12 -10.94
CA ASP A 143 -3.61 -13.70 -9.61
C ASP A 143 -4.55 -13.08 -8.57
N LEU A 144 -4.79 -11.77 -8.64
CA LEU A 144 -5.76 -11.11 -7.77
C LEU A 144 -7.17 -11.70 -7.91
N ARG A 145 -7.59 -12.05 -9.13
CA ARG A 145 -8.87 -12.72 -9.36
C ARG A 145 -8.94 -14.13 -8.76
N LYS A 146 -7.81 -14.86 -8.69
CA LYS A 146 -7.77 -16.20 -8.10
C LYS A 146 -7.92 -16.19 -6.58
N VAL A 147 -7.50 -15.11 -5.90
CA VAL A 147 -7.60 -14.98 -4.44
C VAL A 147 -8.88 -14.27 -3.99
N ASN A 148 -9.61 -13.65 -4.90
CA ASN A 148 -10.89 -13.04 -4.62
C ASN A 148 -11.99 -14.13 -4.70
N ILE A 149 -12.37 -14.64 -3.54
CA ILE A 149 -13.36 -15.70 -3.36
C ILE A 149 -14.71 -15.09 -2.96
#